data_ee888cc801fff45a97c9a5cb9ce749f4
#
_entry.id   ee888cc801fff45a97c9a5cb9ce749f4
#
_cell.length_a   1.000
_cell.length_b   1.000
_cell.length_c   1.000
_cell.angle_alpha   90.00
_cell.angle_beta   90.00
_cell.angle_gamma   90.00
#
_symmetry.space_group_name_H-M   'P 1'
#
loop_
_entity.id
_entity.type
_entity.pdbx_description
1 polymer ?
#
loop_
_entity_poly.entity_id
_entity_poly.type
_entity_poly.pdbx_seq_one_letter_code
_entity_poly.pdbx_strand_id
1 'polypeptide(L)'
;MSEIVAGGPGEFMTVRHLWVSGSQAEIGRALAAEAKAHHGWQPLPADPTISRARRAWFERHWPQHHARLAGAAEVAGVAPDDERVHLDALAGVPLGSGCSASWCAPSASTHGLVGRNYDFFTVGWETMFALMSGSEPPEGEPPAASRPYVVTSVPDDGPAVTFVTMNELDCAMDGINEHGLAVVLLIADAENAGAPVPAGPQVGLSPAQLPRFLLDTCENVEQAKTALLGAKQYDLGVPLHYLIADASGRAFVWEHAHGGVEHIVEPDGDALCVTNHLLHRPADPSRDGEETMFTHDRLDRLDKRTKSGPMSASLLRDALDEVRFTPGAYPLRTLWRTVFDLGERSMATHFYLGDAADGEPRYSPELTFQPVR
;
A
#
# COMPACT_ATOMS: atom_id res chain seq x y z
N MET A 1 -4.84 18.46 12.45
CA MET A 1 -4.08 17.70 13.47
C MET A 1 -4.51 16.26 13.40
N SER A 2 -3.57 15.33 13.46
CA SER A 2 -3.87 13.90 13.53
C SER A 2 -4.33 13.51 14.94
N GLU A 3 -5.15 12.47 15.03
CA GLU A 3 -5.55 11.84 16.29
C GLU A 3 -5.10 10.39 16.34
N ILE A 4 -4.80 9.87 17.52
CA ILE A 4 -4.50 8.45 17.72
C ILE A 4 -5.84 7.70 17.73
N VAL A 5 -6.01 6.78 16.78
CA VAL A 5 -7.24 6.00 16.62
C VAL A 5 -7.08 4.55 17.06
N ALA A 6 -5.84 4.05 17.15
CA ALA A 6 -5.55 2.73 17.70
C ALA A 6 -4.15 2.69 18.32
N GLY A 7 -3.98 1.81 19.31
CA GLY A 7 -2.71 1.63 20.02
C GLY A 7 -2.31 2.85 20.86
N GLY A 8 -1.01 3.00 21.06
CA GLY A 8 -0.43 4.07 21.87
C GLY A 8 0.78 3.61 22.68
N PRO A 9 1.17 4.36 23.71
CA PRO A 9 2.32 4.00 24.55
C PRO A 9 2.18 2.59 25.16
N GLY A 10 3.17 1.74 24.92
CA GLY A 10 3.19 0.36 25.40
C GLY A 10 2.56 -0.67 24.46
N GLU A 11 1.92 -0.24 23.37
CA GLU A 11 1.46 -1.13 22.29
C GLU A 11 2.48 -1.15 21.14
N PHE A 12 2.43 -2.20 20.31
CA PHE A 12 3.31 -2.28 19.14
C PHE A 12 3.08 -1.12 18.16
N MET A 13 1.81 -0.80 17.90
CA MET A 13 1.45 0.29 16.99
C MET A 13 0.92 1.51 17.70
N THR A 14 1.20 2.67 17.10
CA THR A 14 0.47 3.92 17.30
C THR A 14 -0.07 4.37 15.96
N VAL A 15 -1.35 4.12 15.72
CA VAL A 15 -2.04 4.46 14.47
C VAL A 15 -2.67 5.83 14.60
N ARG A 16 -2.38 6.71 13.64
CA ARG A 16 -2.98 8.05 13.60
C ARG A 16 -3.94 8.18 12.43
N HIS A 17 -5.05 8.88 12.64
CA HIS A 17 -5.91 9.34 11.57
C HIS A 17 -5.63 10.83 11.33
N LEU A 18 -5.26 11.14 10.10
CA LEU A 18 -5.05 12.51 9.63
C LEU A 18 -6.13 12.87 8.62
N TRP A 19 -7.02 13.77 9.00
CA TRP A 19 -8.01 14.33 8.09
C TRP A 19 -7.51 15.69 7.57
N VAL A 20 -7.46 15.85 6.23
CA VAL A 20 -6.99 17.06 5.54
C VAL A 20 -7.94 17.46 4.43
N SER A 21 -8.17 18.76 4.25
CA SER A 21 -9.04 19.31 3.21
C SER A 21 -8.52 20.65 2.71
N GLY A 22 -9.03 21.09 1.57
CA GLY A 22 -8.70 22.36 0.94
C GLY A 22 -7.99 22.19 -0.40
N SER A 23 -7.25 23.20 -0.83
CA SER A 23 -6.44 23.10 -2.05
C SER A 23 -5.35 22.04 -1.93
N GLN A 24 -4.89 21.51 -3.05
CA GLN A 24 -3.81 20.50 -3.07
C GLN A 24 -2.55 21.01 -2.36
N ALA A 25 -2.19 22.30 -2.50
CA ALA A 25 -1.05 22.86 -1.81
C ALA A 25 -1.23 22.89 -0.28
N GLU A 26 -2.43 23.20 0.22
CA GLU A 26 -2.73 23.13 1.66
C GLU A 26 -2.67 21.70 2.19
N ILE A 27 -3.20 20.74 1.42
CA ILE A 27 -3.09 19.31 1.74
C ILE A 27 -1.61 18.89 1.79
N GLY A 28 -0.82 19.23 0.76
CA GLY A 28 0.62 18.92 0.72
C GLY A 28 1.39 19.51 1.89
N ARG A 29 1.07 20.76 2.29
CA ARG A 29 1.64 21.41 3.48
C ARG A 29 1.30 20.65 4.76
N ALA A 30 0.04 20.21 4.91
CA ALA A 30 -0.40 19.48 6.09
C ALA A 30 0.27 18.09 6.19
N LEU A 31 0.34 17.35 5.08
CA LEU A 31 1.02 16.06 5.01
C LEU A 31 2.52 16.18 5.35
N ALA A 32 3.21 17.13 4.73
CA ALA A 32 4.64 17.35 4.97
C ALA A 32 4.93 17.82 6.42
N ALA A 33 4.09 18.68 6.98
CA ALA A 33 4.24 19.14 8.36
C ALA A 33 4.05 17.99 9.36
N GLU A 34 3.07 17.12 9.15
CA GLU A 34 2.83 15.94 9.97
C GLU A 34 3.96 14.91 9.85
N ALA A 35 4.42 14.63 8.62
CA ALA A 35 5.55 13.74 8.37
C ALA A 35 6.85 14.26 8.99
N LYS A 36 7.10 15.57 8.92
CA LYS A 36 8.27 16.21 9.55
C LYS A 36 8.21 16.09 11.08
N ALA A 37 7.04 16.32 11.68
CA ALA A 37 6.87 16.29 13.13
C ALA A 37 7.02 14.89 13.73
N HIS A 38 6.54 13.85 13.04
CA HIS A 38 6.44 12.49 13.60
C HIS A 38 7.39 11.47 12.98
N HIS A 39 7.90 11.71 11.77
CA HIS A 39 8.80 10.79 11.04
C HIS A 39 10.14 11.43 10.67
N GLY A 40 10.36 12.71 11.03
CA GLY A 40 11.60 13.40 10.67
C GLY A 40 11.76 13.61 9.17
N TRP A 41 10.64 13.70 8.42
CA TRP A 41 10.67 13.92 6.99
C TRP A 41 11.47 15.17 6.63
N GLN A 42 12.29 15.06 5.60
CA GLN A 42 13.08 16.15 5.02
C GLN A 42 13.30 15.88 3.53
N PRO A 43 13.57 16.93 2.74
CA PRO A 43 13.92 16.77 1.34
C PRO A 43 15.15 15.89 1.15
N LEU A 44 15.15 15.06 0.12
CA LEU A 44 16.28 14.22 -0.25
C LEU A 44 17.09 14.86 -1.38
N PRO A 45 18.42 14.69 -1.42
CA PRO A 45 19.23 15.13 -2.55
C PRO A 45 18.74 14.52 -3.87
N ALA A 46 18.70 15.31 -4.93
CA ALA A 46 18.24 14.90 -6.26
C ALA A 46 19.26 15.22 -7.34
N ASP A 47 19.28 14.37 -8.39
CA ASP A 47 19.87 14.76 -9.67
C ASP A 47 18.94 15.80 -10.34
N PRO A 48 19.46 16.99 -10.71
CA PRO A 48 18.62 18.06 -11.25
C PRO A 48 17.90 17.68 -12.55
N THR A 49 18.48 16.81 -13.37
CA THR A 49 17.87 16.37 -14.64
C THR A 49 16.68 15.47 -14.35
N ILE A 50 16.82 14.55 -13.41
CA ILE A 50 15.74 13.63 -12.98
C ILE A 50 14.63 14.42 -12.28
N SER A 51 14.99 15.31 -11.35
CA SER A 51 14.04 16.14 -10.62
C SER A 51 13.18 16.97 -11.57
N ARG A 52 13.81 17.63 -12.56
CA ARG A 52 13.11 18.40 -13.61
C ARG A 52 12.17 17.53 -14.44
N ALA A 53 12.65 16.35 -14.88
CA ALA A 53 11.86 15.46 -15.70
C ALA A 53 10.66 14.87 -14.94
N ARG A 54 10.83 14.51 -13.65
CA ARG A 54 9.72 14.06 -12.78
C ARG A 54 8.70 15.15 -12.58
N ARG A 55 9.14 16.37 -12.25
CA ARG A 55 8.24 17.51 -12.05
C ARG A 55 7.42 17.79 -13.30
N ALA A 56 8.04 17.81 -14.49
CA ALA A 56 7.33 17.99 -15.76
C ALA A 56 6.33 16.86 -16.04
N TRP A 57 6.63 15.64 -15.61
CA TRP A 57 5.70 14.53 -15.72
C TRP A 57 4.51 14.70 -14.77
N PHE A 58 4.75 15.06 -13.48
CA PHE A 58 3.69 15.30 -12.50
C PHE A 58 2.80 16.47 -12.91
N GLU A 59 3.35 17.58 -13.35
CA GLU A 59 2.59 18.74 -13.84
C GLU A 59 1.59 18.33 -14.94
N ARG A 60 2.00 17.44 -15.83
CA ARG A 60 1.17 17.00 -16.97
C ARG A 60 0.20 15.89 -16.63
N HIS A 61 0.61 14.90 -15.85
CA HIS A 61 -0.11 13.63 -15.67
C HIS A 61 -0.68 13.44 -14.26
N TRP A 62 -0.18 14.17 -13.28
CA TRP A 62 -0.66 14.12 -11.90
C TRP A 62 -0.58 15.52 -11.26
N PRO A 63 -1.36 16.47 -11.77
CA PRO A 63 -1.31 17.87 -11.33
C PRO A 63 -1.66 18.05 -9.85
N GLN A 64 -2.48 17.16 -9.27
CA GLN A 64 -2.80 17.15 -7.85
C GLN A 64 -1.53 16.98 -7.00
N HIS A 65 -0.71 15.98 -7.30
CA HIS A 65 0.56 15.75 -6.61
C HIS A 65 1.55 16.89 -6.86
N HIS A 66 1.66 17.36 -8.09
CA HIS A 66 2.50 18.52 -8.42
C HIS A 66 2.15 19.73 -7.57
N ALA A 67 0.87 20.02 -7.36
CA ALA A 67 0.43 21.11 -6.50
C ALA A 67 0.71 20.84 -5.00
N ARG A 68 0.59 19.58 -4.53
CA ARG A 68 0.97 19.20 -3.16
C ARG A 68 2.46 19.39 -2.90
N LEU A 69 3.33 19.17 -3.88
CA LEU A 69 4.76 19.40 -3.74
C LEU A 69 5.08 20.88 -3.45
N ALA A 70 4.28 21.82 -3.96
CA ALA A 70 4.46 23.25 -3.62
C ALA A 70 4.22 23.50 -2.12
N GLY A 71 3.19 22.89 -1.52
CA GLY A 71 2.95 22.97 -0.09
C GLY A 71 4.03 22.27 0.76
N ALA A 72 4.55 21.14 0.29
CA ALA A 72 5.67 20.45 0.94
C ALA A 72 6.96 21.29 0.90
N ALA A 73 7.23 21.99 -0.21
CA ALA A 73 8.38 22.89 -0.34
C ALA A 73 8.37 24.01 0.70
N GLU A 74 7.19 24.59 0.99
CA GLU A 74 7.04 25.60 2.04
C GLU A 74 7.45 25.05 3.42
N VAL A 75 7.03 23.84 3.78
CA VAL A 75 7.40 23.17 5.05
C VAL A 75 8.89 22.84 5.11
N ALA A 76 9.46 22.47 3.98
CA ALA A 76 10.88 22.18 3.85
C ALA A 76 11.77 23.45 3.87
N GLY A 77 11.19 24.61 3.57
CA GLY A 77 11.93 25.87 3.45
C GLY A 77 12.79 25.93 2.18
N VAL A 78 12.37 25.28 1.10
CA VAL A 78 13.03 25.27 -0.21
C VAL A 78 12.13 25.89 -1.28
N ALA A 79 12.70 26.28 -2.40
CA ALA A 79 11.90 26.73 -3.54
C ALA A 79 11.14 25.56 -4.15
N PRO A 80 9.87 25.74 -4.58
CA PRO A 80 9.09 24.64 -5.19
C PRO A 80 9.72 24.09 -6.48
N ASP A 81 10.58 24.89 -7.12
CA ASP A 81 11.28 24.53 -8.33
C ASP A 81 12.77 24.18 -8.11
N ASP A 82 13.20 23.99 -6.86
CA ASP A 82 14.58 23.55 -6.59
C ASP A 82 14.80 22.13 -7.12
N GLU A 83 15.63 22.05 -8.16
CA GLU A 83 15.92 20.80 -8.86
C GLU A 83 16.93 19.91 -8.12
N ARG A 84 17.57 20.42 -7.06
CA ARG A 84 18.59 19.70 -6.29
C ARG A 84 17.99 18.81 -5.20
N VAL A 85 16.69 18.86 -5.00
CA VAL A 85 16.00 18.08 -3.97
C VAL A 85 14.77 17.37 -4.52
N HIS A 86 14.46 16.21 -3.94
CA HIS A 86 13.18 15.56 -4.04
C HIS A 86 12.35 15.89 -2.79
N LEU A 87 11.10 16.27 -3.02
CA LEU A 87 10.10 16.55 -1.99
C LEU A 87 9.07 15.40 -1.87
N ASP A 88 9.10 14.49 -2.81
CA ASP A 88 8.19 13.38 -2.92
C ASP A 88 8.85 12.06 -2.49
N ALA A 89 7.99 11.13 -2.17
CA ALA A 89 8.37 9.81 -1.74
C ALA A 89 9.00 9.01 -2.88
N LEU A 90 10.27 8.71 -2.73
CA LEU A 90 10.99 7.72 -3.56
C LEU A 90 11.03 6.35 -2.88
N ALA A 91 10.26 6.16 -1.81
CA ALA A 91 10.26 4.91 -1.09
C ALA A 91 9.80 3.77 -1.98
N GLY A 92 10.60 2.74 -1.97
CA GLY A 92 10.20 1.42 -2.43
C GLY A 92 9.22 0.78 -1.45
N VAL A 93 8.60 -0.29 -1.90
CA VAL A 93 7.91 -1.20 -0.99
C VAL A 93 8.97 -1.96 -0.21
N PRO A 94 8.86 -2.07 1.11
CA PRO A 94 9.83 -2.78 1.92
C PRO A 94 10.03 -4.22 1.48
N LEU A 95 11.26 -4.61 1.18
CA LEU A 95 11.62 -6.02 1.00
C LEU A 95 11.20 -6.81 2.23
N GLY A 96 10.66 -8.01 2.04
CA GLY A 96 10.24 -8.87 3.15
C GLY A 96 8.82 -8.61 3.66
N SER A 97 8.01 -7.81 2.95
CA SER A 97 6.57 -7.81 3.21
C SER A 97 5.90 -9.01 2.57
N GLY A 98 5.14 -9.77 3.37
CA GLY A 98 4.12 -10.67 2.89
C GLY A 98 2.81 -9.91 2.69
N CYS A 99 1.97 -10.39 1.84
CA CYS A 99 0.62 -9.84 1.70
C CYS A 99 -0.31 -10.91 1.15
N SER A 100 -1.59 -10.75 1.41
CA SER A 100 -2.63 -11.48 0.70
C SER A 100 -3.81 -10.55 0.47
N ALA A 101 -4.44 -10.65 -0.68
CA ALA A 101 -5.65 -9.88 -0.97
C ALA A 101 -6.62 -10.70 -1.83
N SER A 102 -7.90 -10.33 -1.75
CA SER A 102 -8.94 -10.91 -2.59
C SER A 102 -9.97 -9.85 -2.93
N TRP A 103 -10.34 -9.81 -4.20
CA TRP A 103 -11.58 -9.20 -4.63
C TRP A 103 -12.68 -10.26 -4.73
N CYS A 104 -13.89 -9.88 -4.33
CA CYS A 104 -15.09 -10.69 -4.47
C CYS A 104 -16.17 -9.89 -5.18
N ALA A 105 -16.76 -10.47 -6.21
CA ALA A 105 -17.79 -9.83 -7.01
C ALA A 105 -19.03 -9.48 -6.18
N PRO A 106 -19.79 -8.43 -6.58
CA PRO A 106 -21.07 -8.14 -5.96
C PRO A 106 -22.08 -9.27 -6.20
N SER A 107 -22.99 -9.45 -5.25
CA SER A 107 -24.10 -10.40 -5.35
C SER A 107 -25.45 -9.67 -5.25
N ALA A 108 -26.54 -10.42 -5.26
CA ALA A 108 -27.87 -9.83 -5.06
C ALA A 108 -28.06 -9.16 -3.68
N SER A 109 -27.22 -9.50 -2.71
CA SER A 109 -27.32 -9.00 -1.33
C SER A 109 -26.07 -8.31 -0.80
N THR A 110 -24.99 -8.23 -1.59
CA THR A 110 -23.71 -7.64 -1.16
C THR A 110 -23.11 -6.82 -2.29
N HIS A 111 -22.43 -5.74 -1.94
CA HIS A 111 -21.56 -4.99 -2.86
C HIS A 111 -20.31 -5.81 -3.21
N GLY A 112 -19.55 -5.37 -4.20
CA GLY A 112 -18.20 -5.85 -4.42
C GLY A 112 -17.30 -5.52 -3.23
N LEU A 113 -16.47 -6.47 -2.84
CA LEU A 113 -15.58 -6.35 -1.68
C LEU A 113 -14.13 -6.54 -2.10
N VAL A 114 -13.22 -5.84 -1.43
CA VAL A 114 -11.78 -6.15 -1.48
C VAL A 114 -11.29 -6.37 -0.06
N GLY A 115 -10.60 -7.49 0.17
CA GLY A 115 -9.99 -7.79 1.45
C GLY A 115 -8.48 -7.85 1.33
N ARG A 116 -7.74 -7.45 2.39
CA ARG A 116 -6.28 -7.43 2.40
C ARG A 116 -5.70 -7.71 3.77
N ASN A 117 -4.64 -8.53 3.84
CA ASN A 117 -3.67 -8.58 4.92
C ASN A 117 -2.38 -7.91 4.49
N TYR A 118 -1.88 -6.98 5.30
CA TYR A 118 -0.51 -6.46 5.20
C TYR A 118 0.36 -7.17 6.22
N ASP A 119 1.27 -7.97 5.71
CA ASP A 119 2.16 -8.77 6.53
C ASP A 119 3.56 -8.16 6.48
N PHE A 120 4.18 -7.91 7.64
CA PHE A 120 5.49 -7.28 7.70
C PHE A 120 6.24 -7.63 8.99
N PHE A 121 7.54 -7.34 8.99
CA PHE A 121 8.40 -7.52 10.15
C PHE A 121 7.99 -6.61 11.31
N THR A 122 8.08 -7.17 12.53
CA THR A 122 7.85 -6.44 13.78
C THR A 122 9.13 -5.85 14.38
N VAL A 123 10.15 -5.67 13.56
CA VAL A 123 11.46 -5.10 13.92
C VAL A 123 11.77 -3.86 13.07
N GLY A 124 12.85 -3.18 13.40
CA GLY A 124 13.33 -2.04 12.61
C GLY A 124 14.04 -2.47 11.32
N TRP A 125 14.35 -1.49 10.47
CA TRP A 125 14.95 -1.73 9.15
C TRP A 125 16.34 -2.38 9.24
N GLU A 126 17.21 -1.86 10.10
CA GLU A 126 18.56 -2.37 10.25
C GLU A 126 18.55 -3.77 10.86
N THR A 127 17.64 -4.01 11.83
CA THR A 127 17.41 -5.34 12.41
C THR A 127 16.90 -6.33 11.36
N MET A 128 15.97 -5.93 10.50
CA MET A 128 15.48 -6.77 9.42
C MET A 128 16.59 -7.14 8.44
N PHE A 129 17.41 -6.17 7.99
CA PHE A 129 18.55 -6.44 7.11
C PHE A 129 19.60 -7.31 7.78
N ALA A 130 19.85 -7.12 9.08
CA ALA A 130 20.77 -7.96 9.84
C ALA A 130 20.30 -9.42 9.89
N LEU A 131 19.01 -9.65 10.17
CA LEU A 131 18.42 -11.00 10.16
C LEU A 131 18.52 -11.67 8.79
N MET A 132 18.24 -10.93 7.71
CA MET A 132 18.33 -11.45 6.34
C MET A 132 19.77 -11.75 5.90
N SER A 133 20.75 -11.01 6.39
CA SER A 133 22.17 -11.19 6.07
C SER A 133 22.93 -12.10 7.04
N GLY A 134 22.27 -12.55 8.12
CA GLY A 134 22.90 -13.35 9.17
C GLY A 134 23.90 -12.55 10.03
N SER A 135 23.77 -11.22 10.07
CA SER A 135 24.59 -10.33 10.90
C SER A 135 23.94 -10.03 12.25
N GLU A 136 24.70 -9.45 13.18
CA GLU A 136 24.19 -9.08 14.51
C GLU A 136 23.29 -7.83 14.39
N PRO A 137 22.02 -7.87 14.89
CA PRO A 137 21.13 -6.73 14.82
C PRO A 137 21.53 -5.63 15.81
N PRO A 138 21.28 -4.34 15.45
CA PRO A 138 21.47 -3.22 16.37
C PRO A 138 20.46 -3.25 17.52
N GLU A 139 20.85 -2.66 18.67
CA GLU A 139 19.94 -2.50 19.80
C GLU A 139 19.11 -1.21 19.70
N GLY A 140 17.85 -1.28 20.17
CA GLY A 140 17.02 -0.09 20.43
C GLY A 140 16.40 0.57 19.20
N GLU A 141 16.47 -0.05 18.04
CA GLU A 141 15.80 0.46 16.83
C GLU A 141 14.28 0.30 16.94
N PRO A 142 13.48 1.36 16.66
CA PRO A 142 12.04 1.23 16.66
C PRO A 142 11.55 0.39 15.48
N PRO A 143 10.46 -0.39 15.64
CA PRO A 143 9.89 -1.16 14.53
C PRO A 143 9.50 -0.28 13.35
N ALA A 144 9.87 -0.69 12.13
CA ALA A 144 9.74 0.10 10.90
C ALA A 144 8.28 0.47 10.57
N ALA A 145 7.33 -0.43 10.82
CA ALA A 145 5.93 -0.27 10.49
C ALA A 145 5.02 -0.02 11.72
N SER A 146 5.58 0.49 12.82
CA SER A 146 4.85 0.68 14.09
C SER A 146 4.06 2.00 14.17
N ARG A 147 4.19 2.89 13.19
CA ARG A 147 3.54 4.22 13.20
C ARG A 147 2.82 4.53 11.89
N PRO A 148 1.87 3.67 11.45
CA PRO A 148 1.11 3.92 10.24
C PRO A 148 0.10 5.06 10.45
N TYR A 149 -0.32 5.64 9.32
CA TYR A 149 -1.39 6.62 9.24
C TYR A 149 -2.55 6.09 8.42
N VAL A 150 -3.76 6.40 8.85
CA VAL A 150 -4.90 6.50 7.96
C VAL A 150 -5.01 7.97 7.57
N VAL A 151 -5.03 8.27 6.29
CA VAL A 151 -5.21 9.64 5.79
C VAL A 151 -6.54 9.71 5.06
N THR A 152 -7.39 10.66 5.46
CA THR A 152 -8.56 11.07 4.68
C THR A 152 -8.28 12.44 4.09
N SER A 153 -8.18 12.50 2.76
CA SER A 153 -7.86 13.71 1.99
C SER A 153 -9.09 14.14 1.19
N VAL A 154 -9.56 15.36 1.43
CA VAL A 154 -10.77 15.94 0.81
C VAL A 154 -10.35 17.21 0.06
N PRO A 155 -9.85 17.09 -1.18
CA PRO A 155 -9.41 18.25 -1.95
C PRO A 155 -10.58 19.06 -2.49
N ASP A 156 -10.33 20.35 -2.76
CA ASP A 156 -11.28 21.23 -3.46
C ASP A 156 -11.47 20.79 -4.92
N ASP A 157 -10.42 20.19 -5.51
CA ASP A 157 -10.36 19.67 -6.87
C ASP A 157 -9.92 18.19 -6.88
N GLY A 158 -10.68 17.33 -7.50
CA GLY A 158 -10.42 15.89 -7.54
C GLY A 158 -11.18 15.09 -6.46
N PRO A 159 -11.06 13.77 -6.47
CA PRO A 159 -11.81 12.91 -5.59
C PRO A 159 -11.30 12.96 -4.14
N ALA A 160 -12.24 12.84 -3.19
CA ALA A 160 -11.88 12.52 -1.82
C ALA A 160 -11.36 11.08 -1.74
N VAL A 161 -10.33 10.85 -0.91
CA VAL A 161 -9.68 9.55 -0.76
C VAL A 161 -9.39 9.22 0.69
N THR A 162 -9.45 7.94 1.05
CA THR A 162 -8.99 7.41 2.33
C THR A 162 -8.02 6.26 2.09
N PHE A 163 -6.86 6.30 2.75
CA PHE A 163 -5.80 5.32 2.52
C PHE A 163 -4.94 5.09 3.75
N VAL A 164 -4.30 3.92 3.80
CA VAL A 164 -3.26 3.60 4.79
C VAL A 164 -1.90 3.91 4.18
N THR A 165 -1.06 4.56 4.97
CA THR A 165 0.33 4.87 4.61
C THR A 165 1.26 4.74 5.81
N MET A 166 2.55 4.84 5.57
CA MET A 166 3.57 4.84 6.63
C MET A 166 4.28 6.18 6.69
N ASN A 167 5.62 6.20 6.61
CA ASN A 167 6.43 7.40 6.87
C ASN A 167 6.23 8.53 5.86
N GLU A 168 5.87 8.19 4.64
CA GLU A 168 5.68 9.13 3.53
C GLU A 168 4.18 9.30 3.29
N LEU A 169 3.61 10.38 3.84
CA LEU A 169 2.18 10.53 3.95
C LEU A 169 1.44 10.84 2.63
N ASP A 170 2.17 11.23 1.56
CA ASP A 170 1.58 11.41 0.20
C ASP A 170 1.77 10.18 -0.69
N CYS A 171 1.81 9.01 -0.07
CA CYS A 171 1.84 7.69 -0.70
C CYS A 171 0.77 6.79 -0.10
N ALA A 172 0.40 5.70 -0.76
CA ALA A 172 -0.57 4.76 -0.24
C ALA A 172 -0.10 3.30 -0.39
N MET A 173 -0.31 2.50 0.67
CA MET A 173 -0.18 1.05 0.60
C MET A 173 -1.48 0.41 0.12
N ASP A 174 -2.59 0.92 0.59
CA ASP A 174 -3.95 0.56 0.18
C ASP A 174 -4.89 1.74 0.45
N GLY A 175 -5.99 1.82 -0.29
CA GLY A 175 -6.97 2.89 -0.12
C GLY A 175 -8.17 2.78 -1.04
N ILE A 176 -9.12 3.68 -0.82
CA ILE A 176 -10.36 3.81 -1.59
C ILE A 176 -10.68 5.29 -1.82
N ASN A 177 -11.25 5.61 -2.98
CA ASN A 177 -11.74 6.97 -3.27
C ASN A 177 -13.28 7.06 -3.21
N GLU A 178 -13.80 8.29 -3.32
CA GLU A 178 -15.25 8.57 -3.25
C GLU A 178 -16.08 7.96 -4.39
N HIS A 179 -15.42 7.44 -5.45
CA HIS A 179 -16.08 6.72 -6.54
C HIS A 179 -16.16 5.21 -6.26
N GLY A 180 -15.54 4.73 -5.18
CA GLY A 180 -15.47 3.31 -4.84
C GLY A 180 -14.38 2.55 -5.60
N LEU A 181 -13.40 3.25 -6.18
CA LEU A 181 -12.19 2.62 -6.69
C LEU A 181 -11.26 2.32 -5.51
N ALA A 182 -10.96 1.05 -5.31
CA ALA A 182 -9.98 0.58 -4.31
C ALA A 182 -8.71 0.09 -4.99
N VAL A 183 -7.55 0.38 -4.37
CA VAL A 183 -6.23 -0.05 -4.82
C VAL A 183 -5.46 -0.63 -3.65
N VAL A 184 -4.87 -1.80 -3.85
CA VAL A 184 -4.08 -2.53 -2.84
C VAL A 184 -2.74 -2.92 -3.45
N LEU A 185 -1.65 -2.55 -2.78
CA LEU A 185 -0.27 -2.85 -3.20
C LEU A 185 0.26 -4.07 -2.44
N LEU A 186 0.86 -5.03 -3.16
CA LEU A 186 1.54 -6.19 -2.62
C LEU A 186 2.91 -6.38 -3.28
N ILE A 187 3.86 -6.98 -2.56
CA ILE A 187 5.06 -7.52 -3.17
C ILE A 187 4.71 -8.85 -3.88
N ALA A 188 5.30 -9.05 -5.05
CA ALA A 188 5.30 -10.33 -5.76
C ALA A 188 6.73 -10.87 -5.86
N ASP A 189 6.91 -12.16 -5.75
CA ASP A 189 8.18 -12.88 -6.03
C ASP A 189 9.40 -12.27 -5.29
N ALA A 190 9.24 -11.98 -3.99
CA ALA A 190 10.26 -11.31 -3.18
C ALA A 190 11.58 -12.11 -3.08
N GLU A 191 11.51 -13.44 -3.12
CA GLU A 191 12.67 -14.32 -3.09
C GLU A 191 13.57 -14.18 -4.34
N ASN A 192 13.02 -13.69 -5.45
CA ASN A 192 13.76 -13.42 -6.68
C ASN A 192 14.02 -11.92 -6.91
N ALA A 193 13.84 -11.09 -5.87
CA ALA A 193 14.19 -9.67 -5.97
C ALA A 193 15.66 -9.50 -6.35
N GLY A 194 15.94 -8.57 -7.24
CA GLY A 194 17.26 -8.36 -7.82
C GLY A 194 17.61 -6.88 -7.98
N ALA A 195 18.70 -6.62 -8.66
CA ALA A 195 19.08 -5.25 -8.98
C ALA A 195 18.05 -4.60 -9.92
N PRO A 196 17.71 -3.31 -9.70
CA PRO A 196 16.82 -2.58 -10.59
C PRO A 196 17.30 -2.60 -12.06
N VAL A 197 16.36 -2.65 -12.99
CA VAL A 197 16.63 -2.56 -14.44
C VAL A 197 15.81 -1.38 -15.01
N PRO A 198 16.42 -0.42 -15.65
CA PRO A 198 17.87 -0.22 -15.88
C PRO A 198 18.60 0.26 -14.61
N ALA A 199 19.87 -0.05 -14.50
CA ALA A 199 20.72 0.38 -13.37
C ALA A 199 21.08 1.88 -13.37
N GLY A 200 20.29 2.72 -14.04
CA GLY A 200 20.50 4.17 -14.20
C GLY A 200 19.35 5.00 -13.64
N PRO A 201 19.47 6.32 -13.77
CA PRO A 201 18.42 7.24 -13.31
C PRO A 201 17.07 6.92 -13.94
N GLN A 202 16.03 6.89 -13.11
CA GLN A 202 14.68 6.58 -13.56
C GLN A 202 13.77 7.80 -13.36
N VAL A 203 12.78 7.93 -14.22
CA VAL A 203 11.73 8.95 -14.14
C VAL A 203 10.38 8.25 -14.12
N GLY A 204 9.50 8.61 -13.20
CA GLY A 204 8.17 8.03 -13.09
C GLY A 204 7.67 7.99 -11.65
N LEU A 205 6.70 7.13 -11.41
CA LEU A 205 6.08 6.90 -10.10
C LEU A 205 6.89 5.89 -9.29
N SER A 206 7.05 6.14 -8.00
CA SER A 206 7.47 5.08 -7.09
C SER A 206 6.34 4.07 -6.86
N PRO A 207 6.66 2.85 -6.43
CA PRO A 207 5.63 1.84 -6.15
C PRO A 207 4.52 2.32 -5.20
N ALA A 208 4.87 3.05 -4.15
CA ALA A 208 3.91 3.56 -3.19
C ALA A 208 3.16 4.81 -3.66
N GLN A 209 3.69 5.54 -4.65
CA GLN A 209 2.99 6.64 -5.30
C GLN A 209 1.90 6.16 -6.26
N LEU A 210 2.08 5.00 -6.89
CA LEU A 210 1.14 4.51 -7.90
C LEU A 210 -0.27 4.29 -7.36
N PRO A 211 -0.52 3.67 -6.19
CA PRO A 211 -1.87 3.61 -5.62
C PRO A 211 -2.47 5.00 -5.39
N ARG A 212 -1.70 5.94 -4.86
CA ARG A 212 -2.16 7.31 -4.63
C ARG A 212 -2.51 8.01 -5.94
N PHE A 213 -1.70 7.84 -6.99
CA PHE A 213 -1.96 8.37 -8.33
C PHE A 213 -3.29 7.88 -8.90
N LEU A 214 -3.56 6.58 -8.81
CA LEU A 214 -4.82 6.00 -9.28
C LEU A 214 -6.02 6.52 -8.48
N LEU A 215 -5.90 6.60 -7.15
CA LEU A 215 -6.96 7.10 -6.28
C LEU A 215 -7.28 8.58 -6.53
N ASP A 216 -6.29 9.39 -6.90
CA ASP A 216 -6.46 10.82 -7.18
C ASP A 216 -7.02 11.10 -8.60
N THR A 217 -6.80 10.18 -9.57
CA THR A 217 -7.01 10.48 -10.98
C THR A 217 -8.02 9.58 -11.69
N CYS A 218 -8.43 8.48 -11.07
CA CYS A 218 -9.31 7.49 -11.68
C CYS A 218 -10.58 7.27 -10.85
N GLU A 219 -11.70 7.07 -11.56
CA GLU A 219 -13.00 6.79 -10.95
C GLU A 219 -13.34 5.29 -10.96
N ASN A 220 -12.75 4.55 -11.89
CA ASN A 220 -13.09 3.15 -12.15
C ASN A 220 -11.92 2.36 -12.76
N VAL A 221 -12.11 1.06 -12.86
CA VAL A 221 -11.14 0.09 -13.37
C VAL A 221 -10.64 0.41 -14.78
N GLU A 222 -11.49 0.86 -15.70
CA GLU A 222 -11.08 1.16 -17.09
C GLU A 222 -10.18 2.41 -17.17
N GLN A 223 -10.49 3.43 -16.35
CA GLN A 223 -9.61 4.60 -16.24
C GLN A 223 -8.28 4.20 -15.61
N ALA A 224 -8.29 3.34 -14.57
CA ALA A 224 -7.08 2.85 -13.94
C ALA A 224 -6.19 2.05 -14.91
N LYS A 225 -6.76 1.14 -15.71
CA LYS A 225 -6.02 0.45 -16.79
C LYS A 225 -5.38 1.42 -17.77
N THR A 226 -6.13 2.42 -18.22
CA THR A 226 -5.63 3.44 -19.16
C THR A 226 -4.50 4.26 -18.55
N ALA A 227 -4.65 4.67 -17.27
CA ALA A 227 -3.64 5.43 -16.56
C ALA A 227 -2.34 4.62 -16.37
N LEU A 228 -2.45 3.34 -16.02
CA LEU A 228 -1.29 2.44 -15.86
C LEU A 228 -0.53 2.20 -17.16
N LEU A 229 -1.24 2.00 -18.28
CA LEU A 229 -0.61 1.87 -19.60
C LEU A 229 0.17 3.13 -20.02
N GLY A 230 -0.24 4.29 -19.54
CA GLY A 230 0.43 5.58 -19.81
C GLY A 230 1.45 5.99 -18.74
N ALA A 231 1.43 5.37 -17.59
CA ALA A 231 2.33 5.69 -16.49
C ALA A 231 3.66 4.94 -16.64
N LYS A 232 4.73 5.53 -16.12
CA LYS A 232 6.01 4.85 -15.95
C LYS A 232 6.24 4.64 -14.47
N GLN A 233 6.47 3.39 -14.10
CA GLN A 233 6.84 3.02 -12.74
C GLN A 233 8.36 2.84 -12.63
N TYR A 234 8.94 3.19 -11.49
CA TYR A 234 10.31 2.82 -11.15
C TYR A 234 10.41 1.31 -10.97
N ASP A 235 11.39 0.71 -11.63
CA ASP A 235 11.84 -0.64 -11.32
C ASP A 235 12.83 -0.55 -10.14
N LEU A 236 12.42 -1.02 -8.99
CA LEU A 236 13.25 -1.11 -7.79
C LEU A 236 13.82 -2.51 -7.56
N GLY A 237 13.74 -3.38 -8.56
CA GLY A 237 14.22 -4.76 -8.49
C GLY A 237 13.30 -5.71 -7.74
N VAL A 238 12.13 -5.25 -7.32
CA VAL A 238 11.13 -6.04 -6.61
C VAL A 238 9.87 -6.09 -7.45
N PRO A 239 9.43 -7.28 -7.88
CA PRO A 239 8.14 -7.42 -8.54
C PRO A 239 6.99 -7.04 -7.61
N LEU A 240 5.91 -6.52 -8.18
CA LEU A 240 4.78 -5.96 -7.44
C LEU A 240 3.45 -6.38 -8.05
N HIS A 241 2.44 -6.47 -7.19
CA HIS A 241 1.04 -6.55 -7.58
C HIS A 241 0.28 -5.31 -7.11
N TYR A 242 -0.66 -4.87 -7.94
CA TYR A 242 -1.69 -3.91 -7.56
C TYR A 242 -3.04 -4.55 -7.86
N LEU A 243 -3.78 -4.94 -6.82
CA LEU A 243 -5.17 -5.35 -6.97
C LEU A 243 -6.02 -4.09 -7.01
N ILE A 244 -6.76 -3.92 -8.10
CA ILE A 244 -7.58 -2.74 -8.37
C ILE A 244 -9.00 -3.20 -8.64
N ALA A 245 -9.97 -2.60 -7.96
CA ALA A 245 -11.38 -2.94 -8.10
C ALA A 245 -12.26 -1.69 -7.93
N ASP A 246 -13.44 -1.70 -8.53
CA ASP A 246 -14.38 -0.58 -8.46
C ASP A 246 -15.81 -0.99 -8.05
N ALA A 247 -16.63 0.02 -7.75
CA ALA A 247 -18.03 -0.15 -7.33
C ALA A 247 -18.92 -0.80 -8.40
N SER A 248 -18.48 -0.87 -9.67
CA SER A 248 -19.22 -1.56 -10.73
C SER A 248 -19.08 -3.09 -10.67
N GLY A 249 -18.24 -3.59 -9.77
CA GLY A 249 -17.96 -5.02 -9.62
C GLY A 249 -16.91 -5.54 -10.62
N ARG A 250 -16.03 -4.69 -11.11
CA ARG A 250 -14.89 -5.07 -11.95
C ARG A 250 -13.59 -5.02 -11.13
N ALA A 251 -12.65 -5.89 -11.48
CA ALA A 251 -11.35 -5.94 -10.85
C ALA A 251 -10.28 -6.46 -11.81
N PHE A 252 -9.02 -6.19 -11.50
CA PHE A 252 -7.86 -6.83 -12.10
C PHE A 252 -6.65 -6.71 -11.18
N VAL A 253 -5.63 -7.52 -11.41
CA VAL A 253 -4.30 -7.32 -10.85
C VAL A 253 -3.40 -6.77 -11.96
N TRP A 254 -2.77 -5.63 -11.69
CA TRP A 254 -1.63 -5.15 -12.44
C TRP A 254 -0.39 -5.74 -11.80
N GLU A 255 0.30 -6.58 -12.56
CA GLU A 255 1.53 -7.22 -12.11
C GLU A 255 2.72 -6.56 -12.80
N HIS A 256 3.61 -5.97 -12.00
CA HIS A 256 4.89 -5.42 -12.45
C HIS A 256 5.98 -6.44 -12.14
N ALA A 257 6.34 -7.23 -13.16
CA ALA A 257 7.30 -8.31 -13.04
C ALA A 257 8.74 -7.84 -13.25
N HIS A 258 9.70 -8.75 -13.06
CA HIS A 258 11.12 -8.49 -13.29
C HIS A 258 11.40 -7.90 -14.68
N GLY A 259 12.32 -6.92 -14.72
CA GLY A 259 12.70 -6.24 -15.94
C GLY A 259 11.69 -5.22 -16.46
N GLY A 260 10.74 -4.81 -15.59
CA GLY A 260 9.71 -3.84 -15.95
C GLY A 260 8.66 -4.39 -16.93
N VAL A 261 8.47 -5.71 -16.94
CA VAL A 261 7.43 -6.36 -17.74
C VAL A 261 6.11 -6.30 -16.97
N GLU A 262 5.06 -5.89 -17.65
CA GLU A 262 3.76 -5.65 -17.04
C GLU A 262 2.72 -6.64 -17.57
N HIS A 263 1.89 -7.16 -16.66
CA HIS A 263 0.80 -8.07 -16.98
C HIS A 263 -0.50 -7.59 -16.36
N ILE A 264 -1.61 -7.79 -17.07
CA ILE A 264 -2.97 -7.61 -16.54
C ILE A 264 -3.54 -9.00 -16.31
N VAL A 265 -3.87 -9.30 -15.06
CA VAL A 265 -4.54 -10.54 -14.68
C VAL A 265 -5.98 -10.22 -14.31
N GLU A 266 -6.91 -10.71 -15.09
CA GLU A 266 -8.35 -10.53 -14.87
C GLU A 266 -8.95 -11.70 -14.08
N PRO A 267 -10.05 -11.48 -13.35
CA PRO A 267 -10.72 -12.57 -12.65
C PRO A 267 -11.28 -13.63 -13.60
N ASP A 268 -11.14 -14.89 -13.23
CA ASP A 268 -11.84 -16.02 -13.82
C ASP A 268 -12.98 -16.45 -12.87
N GLY A 269 -14.09 -15.71 -12.92
CA GLY A 269 -15.26 -15.90 -12.05
C GLY A 269 -15.48 -14.76 -11.03
N ASP A 270 -16.10 -15.11 -9.91
CA ASP A 270 -16.61 -14.13 -8.92
C ASP A 270 -15.59 -13.75 -7.84
N ALA A 271 -14.33 -14.19 -7.96
CA ALA A 271 -13.25 -13.82 -7.07
C ALA A 271 -11.90 -13.75 -7.80
N LEU A 272 -11.02 -12.86 -7.31
CA LEU A 272 -9.63 -12.75 -7.75
C LEU A 272 -8.75 -12.65 -6.51
N CYS A 273 -7.97 -13.69 -6.22
CA CYS A 273 -7.03 -13.74 -5.11
C CYS A 273 -5.61 -13.50 -5.58
N VAL A 274 -4.82 -12.85 -4.72
CA VAL A 274 -3.42 -12.54 -4.98
C VAL A 274 -2.61 -12.64 -3.69
N THR A 275 -1.42 -13.23 -3.80
CA THR A 275 -0.42 -13.34 -2.75
C THR A 275 0.96 -12.91 -3.29
N ASN A 276 2.06 -13.53 -2.86
CA ASN A 276 3.42 -13.05 -3.15
C ASN A 276 4.16 -13.84 -4.25
N HIS A 277 3.48 -14.49 -5.17
CA HIS A 277 4.11 -15.09 -6.36
C HIS A 277 3.48 -14.53 -7.64
N LEU A 278 4.24 -14.54 -8.74
CA LEU A 278 3.80 -13.99 -10.02
C LEU A 278 2.63 -14.78 -10.60
N LEU A 279 1.49 -14.12 -10.78
CA LEU A 279 0.24 -14.73 -11.25
C LEU A 279 0.25 -15.11 -12.73
N HIS A 280 1.07 -14.44 -13.56
CA HIS A 280 1.19 -14.77 -14.99
C HIS A 280 1.92 -16.10 -15.23
N ARG A 281 2.58 -16.65 -14.19
CA ARG A 281 3.27 -17.94 -14.24
C ARG A 281 2.40 -19.03 -13.62
N PRO A 282 2.56 -20.30 -14.09
CA PRO A 282 1.94 -21.42 -13.39
C PRO A 282 2.39 -21.47 -11.93
N ALA A 283 1.45 -21.71 -11.02
CA ALA A 283 1.77 -21.93 -9.63
C ALA A 283 2.67 -23.16 -9.46
N ASP A 284 3.66 -23.06 -8.59
CA ASP A 284 4.55 -24.16 -8.21
C ASP A 284 4.51 -24.40 -6.69
N PRO A 285 3.50 -25.11 -6.18
CA PRO A 285 3.37 -25.40 -4.75
C PRO A 285 4.54 -26.19 -4.15
N SER A 286 5.39 -26.81 -5.00
CA SER A 286 6.57 -27.54 -4.51
C SER A 286 7.65 -26.61 -3.96
N ARG A 287 7.58 -25.31 -4.28
CA ARG A 287 8.47 -24.25 -3.78
C ARG A 287 7.95 -23.55 -2.55
N ASP A 288 6.81 -23.96 -2.00
CA ASP A 288 6.19 -23.29 -0.88
C ASP A 288 6.94 -23.57 0.43
N GLY A 289 7.29 -22.51 1.16
CA GLY A 289 8.09 -22.54 2.38
C GLY A 289 8.11 -21.18 3.06
N GLU A 290 8.89 -21.05 4.13
CA GLU A 290 9.04 -19.77 4.86
C GLU A 290 9.65 -18.68 3.97
N GLU A 291 10.63 -19.02 3.13
CA GLU A 291 11.29 -18.10 2.19
C GLU A 291 10.33 -17.54 1.14
N THR A 292 9.30 -18.27 0.77
CA THR A 292 8.22 -17.81 -0.12
C THR A 292 7.01 -17.27 0.65
N MET A 293 7.09 -17.21 1.97
CA MET A 293 5.99 -16.79 2.85
C MET A 293 4.73 -17.64 2.68
N PHE A 294 4.87 -18.94 2.35
CA PHE A 294 3.77 -19.86 2.09
C PHE A 294 2.75 -19.32 1.08
N THR A 295 3.25 -18.67 0.03
CA THR A 295 2.43 -17.89 -0.90
C THR A 295 1.39 -18.73 -1.64
N HIS A 296 1.73 -19.96 -2.04
CA HIS A 296 0.82 -20.86 -2.74
C HIS A 296 -0.25 -21.45 -1.82
N ASP A 297 0.11 -21.87 -0.59
CA ASP A 297 -0.84 -22.35 0.40
C ASP A 297 -1.84 -21.27 0.81
N ARG A 298 -1.37 -20.04 1.03
CA ARG A 298 -2.26 -18.91 1.33
C ARG A 298 -3.20 -18.58 0.18
N LEU A 299 -2.71 -18.64 -1.08
CA LEU A 299 -3.57 -18.43 -2.24
C LEU A 299 -4.65 -19.50 -2.34
N ASP A 300 -4.28 -20.78 -2.21
CA ASP A 300 -5.21 -21.91 -2.30
C ASP A 300 -6.32 -21.84 -1.22
N ARG A 301 -5.96 -21.46 0.01
CA ARG A 301 -6.95 -21.25 1.09
C ARG A 301 -7.90 -20.10 0.79
N LEU A 302 -7.38 -18.93 0.33
CA LEU A 302 -8.23 -17.81 -0.05
C LEU A 302 -9.17 -18.16 -1.20
N ASP A 303 -8.66 -18.79 -2.25
CA ASP A 303 -9.45 -19.22 -3.41
C ASP A 303 -10.58 -20.19 -3.00
N LYS A 304 -10.28 -21.16 -2.16
CA LYS A 304 -11.31 -22.11 -1.65
C LYS A 304 -12.42 -21.39 -0.89
N ARG A 305 -12.06 -20.39 -0.09
CA ARG A 305 -13.03 -19.64 0.72
C ARG A 305 -13.84 -18.69 -0.14
N THR A 306 -13.19 -17.91 -1.00
CA THR A 306 -13.84 -16.84 -1.77
C THR A 306 -14.64 -17.34 -2.98
N LYS A 307 -14.25 -18.48 -3.55
CA LYS A 307 -14.99 -19.13 -4.65
C LYS A 307 -16.09 -20.10 -4.20
N SER A 308 -16.30 -20.27 -2.88
CA SER A 308 -17.32 -21.17 -2.36
C SER A 308 -18.76 -20.63 -2.44
N GLY A 309 -18.94 -19.36 -2.75
CA GLY A 309 -20.23 -18.69 -2.88
C GLY A 309 -20.15 -17.19 -2.59
N PRO A 310 -21.28 -16.48 -2.56
CA PRO A 310 -21.33 -15.05 -2.30
C PRO A 310 -20.62 -14.67 -0.98
N MET A 311 -19.78 -13.66 -1.02
CA MET A 311 -19.02 -13.20 0.13
C MET A 311 -19.68 -12.01 0.82
N SER A 312 -19.81 -12.09 2.15
CA SER A 312 -20.07 -10.93 3.01
C SER A 312 -18.76 -10.38 3.58
N ALA A 313 -18.77 -9.15 4.08
CA ALA A 313 -17.60 -8.58 4.75
C ALA A 313 -17.11 -9.45 5.93
N SER A 314 -18.02 -10.09 6.67
CA SER A 314 -17.65 -11.01 7.76
C SER A 314 -16.94 -12.26 7.22
N LEU A 315 -17.49 -12.90 6.19
CA LEU A 315 -16.89 -14.11 5.59
C LEU A 315 -15.51 -13.80 4.97
N LEU A 316 -15.36 -12.62 4.38
CA LEU A 316 -14.06 -12.19 3.84
C LEU A 316 -13.05 -11.93 4.95
N ARG A 317 -13.46 -11.35 6.09
CA ARG A 317 -12.59 -11.23 7.28
C ARG A 317 -12.14 -12.59 7.79
N ASP A 318 -13.05 -13.55 7.88
CA ASP A 318 -12.74 -14.91 8.32
C ASP A 318 -11.74 -15.59 7.36
N ALA A 319 -11.93 -15.43 6.04
CA ALA A 319 -10.99 -15.93 5.03
C ALA A 319 -9.59 -15.32 5.16
N LEU A 320 -9.52 -14.00 5.39
CA LEU A 320 -8.25 -13.30 5.63
C LEU A 320 -7.59 -13.75 6.94
N ASP A 321 -8.38 -14.05 7.97
CA ASP A 321 -7.86 -14.55 9.24
C ASP A 321 -7.21 -15.93 9.12
N GLU A 322 -7.74 -16.80 8.28
CA GLU A 322 -7.17 -18.12 7.99
C GLU A 322 -5.79 -18.08 7.32
N VAL A 323 -5.46 -16.96 6.66
CA VAL A 323 -4.18 -16.77 5.95
C VAL A 323 -3.29 -15.70 6.57
N ARG A 324 -3.61 -15.25 7.80
CA ARG A 324 -2.76 -14.31 8.54
C ARG A 324 -1.43 -14.97 8.91
N PHE A 325 -0.39 -14.15 9.03
CA PHE A 325 0.87 -14.62 9.58
C PHE A 325 0.78 -14.84 11.09
N THR A 326 1.18 -16.03 11.50
CA THR A 326 1.35 -16.43 12.90
C THR A 326 2.84 -16.48 13.24
N PRO A 327 3.20 -16.54 14.54
CA PRO A 327 4.59 -16.67 14.96
C PRO A 327 5.31 -17.83 14.26
N GLY A 328 6.47 -17.55 13.68
CA GLY A 328 7.33 -18.50 12.98
C GLY A 328 8.81 -18.19 13.23
N ALA A 329 9.69 -18.66 12.36
CA ALA A 329 11.13 -18.40 12.46
C ALA A 329 11.49 -16.92 12.28
N TYR A 330 10.68 -16.19 11.50
CA TYR A 330 10.85 -14.76 11.29
C TYR A 330 9.86 -13.95 12.14
N PRO A 331 10.25 -12.75 12.61
CA PRO A 331 9.38 -11.85 13.37
C PRO A 331 8.37 -11.14 12.45
N LEU A 332 7.54 -11.92 11.76
CA LEU A 332 6.50 -11.46 10.84
C LEU A 332 5.12 -11.53 11.51
N ARG A 333 4.29 -10.53 11.25
CA ARG A 333 2.87 -10.49 11.66
C ARG A 333 2.03 -9.84 10.58
N THR A 334 0.76 -10.18 10.54
CA THR A 334 -0.24 -9.37 9.83
C THR A 334 -0.44 -8.08 10.61
N LEU A 335 0.11 -6.97 10.11
CA LEU A 335 0.13 -5.69 10.82
C LEU A 335 -1.18 -4.92 10.72
N TRP A 336 -1.87 -5.05 9.59
CA TRP A 336 -3.27 -4.62 9.49
C TRP A 336 -4.03 -5.49 8.50
N ARG A 337 -5.32 -5.54 8.74
CA ARG A 337 -6.29 -6.23 7.89
C ARG A 337 -7.38 -5.27 7.52
N THR A 338 -7.60 -5.10 6.23
CA THR A 338 -8.58 -4.16 5.69
C THR A 338 -9.62 -4.89 4.86
N VAL A 339 -10.89 -4.50 5.01
CA VAL A 339 -11.96 -4.84 4.08
C VAL A 339 -12.55 -3.56 3.54
N PHE A 340 -12.54 -3.43 2.23
CA PHE A 340 -13.19 -2.35 1.48
C PHE A 340 -14.58 -2.83 1.04
N ASP A 341 -15.61 -2.05 1.35
CA ASP A 341 -16.93 -2.15 0.71
C ASP A 341 -16.98 -1.10 -0.41
N LEU A 342 -16.96 -1.58 -1.66
CA LEU A 342 -16.83 -0.72 -2.83
C LEU A 342 -18.11 0.10 -3.08
N GLY A 343 -19.28 -0.45 -2.74
CA GLY A 343 -20.55 0.25 -2.86
C GLY A 343 -20.78 1.30 -1.77
N GLU A 344 -20.44 0.96 -0.51
CA GLU A 344 -20.49 1.90 0.62
C GLU A 344 -19.29 2.86 0.62
N ARG A 345 -18.28 2.61 -0.23
CA ARG A 345 -17.06 3.43 -0.32
C ARG A 345 -16.35 3.55 1.02
N SER A 346 -16.26 2.44 1.71
CA SER A 346 -15.70 2.39 3.07
C SER A 346 -14.50 1.44 3.17
N MET A 347 -13.63 1.77 4.11
CA MET A 347 -12.45 1.00 4.48
C MET A 347 -12.53 0.66 5.96
N ALA A 348 -12.74 -0.61 6.28
CA ALA A 348 -12.79 -1.13 7.65
C ALA A 348 -11.50 -1.88 7.98
N THR A 349 -10.75 -1.42 8.99
CA THR A 349 -9.39 -1.90 9.27
C THR A 349 -9.20 -2.27 10.74
N HIS A 350 -8.52 -3.40 10.98
CA HIS A 350 -7.96 -3.79 12.27
C HIS A 350 -6.43 -3.61 12.25
N PHE A 351 -5.84 -3.07 13.31
CA PHE A 351 -4.41 -2.86 13.45
C PHE A 351 -3.82 -3.73 14.55
N TYR A 352 -2.66 -4.34 14.29
CA TYR A 352 -1.94 -5.16 15.24
C TYR A 352 -1.37 -4.33 16.39
N LEU A 353 -1.68 -4.72 17.62
CA LEU A 353 -1.28 -4.01 18.85
C LEU A 353 -0.17 -4.73 19.64
N GLY A 354 0.34 -5.84 19.13
CA GLY A 354 1.32 -6.68 19.81
C GLY A 354 0.75 -8.07 20.12
N ASP A 355 1.59 -8.96 20.59
CA ASP A 355 1.15 -10.29 21.01
C ASP A 355 0.65 -10.26 22.46
N ALA A 356 -0.32 -11.11 22.78
CA ALA A 356 -0.75 -11.40 24.14
C ALA A 356 0.29 -12.31 24.85
N ALA A 357 0.10 -12.53 26.14
CA ALA A 357 1.02 -13.34 26.94
C ALA A 357 1.09 -14.82 26.48
N ASP A 358 0.10 -15.31 25.79
CA ASP A 358 0.04 -16.65 25.17
C ASP A 358 0.63 -16.69 23.75
N GLY A 359 1.13 -15.55 23.23
CA GLY A 359 1.71 -15.41 21.91
C GLY A 359 0.71 -15.14 20.79
N GLU A 360 -0.60 -15.08 21.08
CA GLU A 360 -1.60 -14.75 20.08
C GLU A 360 -1.59 -13.25 19.73
N PRO A 361 -1.73 -12.89 18.44
CA PRO A 361 -1.74 -11.50 18.02
C PRO A 361 -3.00 -10.78 18.49
N ARG A 362 -2.83 -9.59 19.09
CA ARG A 362 -3.91 -8.70 19.50
C ARG A 362 -4.11 -7.62 18.46
N TYR A 363 -5.36 -7.35 18.14
CA TYR A 363 -5.75 -6.31 17.19
C TYR A 363 -6.63 -5.25 17.85
N SER A 364 -6.66 -4.05 17.24
CA SER A 364 -7.61 -3.01 17.60
C SER A 364 -9.05 -3.49 17.34
N PRO A 365 -10.06 -2.84 17.92
CA PRO A 365 -11.41 -2.89 17.34
C PRO A 365 -11.38 -2.52 15.86
N GLU A 366 -12.40 -2.93 15.10
CA GLU A 366 -12.56 -2.50 13.72
C GLU A 366 -12.81 -0.99 13.67
N LEU A 367 -12.04 -0.31 12.85
CA LEU A 367 -12.16 1.13 12.60
C LEU A 367 -12.61 1.33 11.16
N THR A 368 -13.69 2.06 10.97
CA THR A 368 -14.23 2.34 9.63
C THR A 368 -13.95 3.79 9.23
N PHE A 369 -13.42 3.94 8.02
CA PHE A 369 -13.09 5.22 7.41
C PHE A 369 -13.78 5.35 6.05
N GLN A 370 -14.15 6.58 5.67
CA GLN A 370 -14.80 6.86 4.40
C GLN A 370 -14.20 8.13 3.78
N PRO A 371 -14.02 8.17 2.45
CA PRO A 371 -13.62 9.36 1.72
C PRO A 371 -14.85 10.28 1.54
N VAL A 372 -15.32 10.88 2.62
CA VAL A 372 -16.50 11.75 2.62
C VAL A 372 -16.10 13.22 2.67
N ARG A 373 -16.87 14.07 1.97
CA ARG A 373 -16.77 15.53 1.99
C ARG A 373 -17.54 16.14 3.14
#